data_42d1c56aca1d504548419cfc5d82611b
#
_entry.id   42d1c56aca1d504548419cfc5d82611b
#
_cell.length_a   1.000
_cell.length_b   1.000
_cell.length_c   1.000
_cell.angle_alpha   90.00
_cell.angle_beta   90.00
_cell.angle_gamma   90.00
#
_symmetry.space_group_name_H-M   'P 1'
#
loop_
_entity.id
_entity.type
_entity.pdbx_description
1 polymer ?
#
loop_
_entity_poly.entity_id
_entity_poly.type
_entity_poly.pdbx_seq_one_letter_code
_entity_poly.pdbx_strand_id
1 'polypeptide(L)'
;MELTRRRFITIVGGIGIAAVLGGTGILEFAKNEQADIAFPVSGGYLVVDSMRCCGCQNCMMACAMTHYGVTNPGLSRIQIVGDSFQRFPYDMTIYQCQQCSEPKCVEVCPTGACFVDSSHDNVRTITPDLCIGCLQCIDACPNNPSRLQWNYMEQHSQKCDLCYNTPYWDHETGPDGIRACESICPERAIKFVTELPKDTGNTQYDIDMHTGTTWPEMMIFAEGSTGQPGSEGSSVK
;
A
#
# COMPACT_ATOMS: atom_id res chain seq x y z
N MET A 1 32.63 -8.51 8.39
CA MET A 1 31.29 -8.79 8.93
C MET A 1 30.94 -7.62 9.83
N GLU A 2 30.31 -6.59 9.28
CA GLU A 2 29.95 -5.39 10.06
C GLU A 2 28.66 -5.65 10.83
N LEU A 3 28.72 -5.48 12.15
CA LEU A 3 27.58 -5.61 13.04
C LEU A 3 26.75 -4.33 12.98
N THR A 4 25.54 -4.41 12.44
CA THR A 4 24.61 -3.28 12.47
C THR A 4 24.15 -3.00 13.90
N ARG A 5 23.83 -1.72 14.22
CA ARG A 5 23.40 -1.27 15.57
C ARG A 5 22.24 -2.11 16.13
N ARG A 6 21.31 -2.59 15.30
CA ARG A 6 20.19 -3.45 15.72
C ARG A 6 20.68 -4.83 16.21
N ARG A 7 21.63 -5.47 15.50
CA ARG A 7 22.22 -6.75 15.95
C ARG A 7 23.03 -6.59 17.22
N PHE A 8 23.69 -5.47 17.42
CA PHE A 8 24.45 -5.19 18.64
C PHE A 8 23.53 -5.09 19.86
N ILE A 9 22.40 -4.39 19.76
CA ILE A 9 21.42 -4.26 20.87
C ILE A 9 20.78 -5.61 21.19
N THR A 10 20.49 -6.45 20.19
CA THR A 10 19.91 -7.79 20.40
C THR A 10 20.90 -8.72 21.09
N ILE A 11 22.21 -8.63 20.75
CA ILE A 11 23.26 -9.48 21.36
C ILE A 11 23.58 -9.02 22.80
N VAL A 12 23.64 -7.72 23.05
CA VAL A 12 23.98 -7.16 24.37
C VAL A 12 22.80 -7.25 25.35
N GLY A 13 21.57 -7.10 24.88
CA GLY A 13 20.36 -7.27 25.68
C GLY A 13 20.12 -8.72 26.15
N GLY A 14 20.59 -9.71 25.39
CA GLY A 14 20.44 -11.14 25.73
C GLY A 14 21.48 -11.70 26.69
N ILE A 15 22.61 -11.02 26.88
CA ILE A 15 23.73 -11.51 27.72
C ILE A 15 23.65 -10.98 29.19
N GLY A 16 22.81 -10.00 29.45
CA GLY A 16 22.79 -9.26 30.70
C GLY A 16 22.22 -9.99 31.94
N ILE A 17 21.60 -11.17 31.84
CA ILE A 17 20.90 -11.83 32.97
C ILE A 17 21.53 -13.18 33.40
N ALA A 18 22.51 -13.71 32.69
CA ALA A 18 23.04 -15.05 32.95
C ALA A 18 24.22 -15.11 33.94
N ALA A 19 24.63 -14.00 34.58
CA ALA A 19 25.90 -13.93 35.35
C ALA A 19 25.77 -14.08 36.87
N VAL A 20 24.63 -14.46 37.45
CA VAL A 20 24.45 -14.43 38.94
C VAL A 20 24.08 -15.76 39.58
N LEU A 21 23.90 -16.87 38.88
CA LEU A 21 23.64 -18.14 39.57
C LEU A 21 24.61 -19.24 39.07
N GLY A 22 25.62 -19.51 39.88
CA GLY A 22 26.49 -20.67 39.73
C GLY A 22 25.70 -21.97 39.86
N GLY A 23 25.67 -22.77 38.84
CA GLY A 23 25.10 -24.11 38.81
C GLY A 23 25.19 -24.67 37.40
N THR A 24 25.73 -25.90 37.29
CA THR A 24 25.85 -26.67 36.07
C THR A 24 24.47 -26.88 35.40
N GLY A 25 24.01 -25.92 34.63
CA GLY A 25 22.78 -25.96 33.88
C GLY A 25 23.13 -25.85 32.40
N ILE A 26 22.63 -26.78 31.60
CA ILE A 26 22.60 -26.77 30.14
C ILE A 26 22.03 -25.43 29.69
N LEU A 27 22.82 -24.66 28.93
CA LEU A 27 22.31 -23.45 28.27
C LEU A 27 21.32 -23.88 27.21
N GLU A 28 20.06 -24.04 27.56
CA GLU A 28 18.99 -23.95 26.60
C GLU A 28 19.00 -22.54 26.03
N PHE A 29 19.50 -22.39 24.81
CA PHE A 29 19.24 -21.19 24.05
C PHE A 29 17.74 -21.11 23.85
N ALA A 30 17.07 -20.31 24.67
CA ALA A 30 15.70 -19.90 24.40
C ALA A 30 15.69 -19.40 22.96
N LYS A 31 14.97 -20.08 22.08
CA LYS A 31 14.60 -19.55 20.76
C LYS A 31 13.97 -18.21 21.06
N ASN A 32 14.64 -17.14 20.63
CA ASN A 32 14.06 -15.82 20.59
C ASN A 32 12.84 -15.95 19.69
N GLU A 33 11.66 -16.03 20.26
CA GLU A 33 10.46 -15.65 19.57
C GLU A 33 10.72 -14.21 19.15
N GLN A 34 10.78 -14.00 17.84
CA GLN A 34 10.89 -12.68 17.25
C GLN A 34 9.78 -11.86 17.90
N ALA A 35 10.16 -10.89 18.73
CA ALA A 35 9.21 -9.92 19.23
C ALA A 35 8.63 -9.25 17.99
N ASP A 36 7.38 -9.54 17.66
CA ASP A 36 6.66 -8.91 16.58
C ASP A 36 6.68 -7.40 16.90
N ILE A 37 7.37 -6.65 16.06
CA ILE A 37 7.40 -5.19 16.16
C ILE A 37 6.00 -4.73 15.75
N ALA A 38 5.15 -4.46 16.71
CA ALA A 38 3.84 -3.91 16.45
C ALA A 38 3.98 -2.46 15.98
N PHE A 39 3.56 -2.20 14.75
CA PHE A 39 3.48 -0.85 14.21
C PHE A 39 2.10 -0.26 14.50
N PRO A 40 2.01 1.04 14.83
CA PRO A 40 0.71 1.68 14.96
C PRO A 40 -0.04 1.66 13.62
N VAL A 41 -1.34 1.53 13.67
CA VAL A 41 -2.22 1.51 12.50
C VAL A 41 -2.20 2.89 11.81
N SER A 42 -2.31 2.92 10.48
CA SER A 42 -2.43 4.19 9.74
C SER A 42 -3.76 4.87 10.05
N GLY A 43 -3.76 6.19 10.18
CA GLY A 43 -4.98 6.97 10.35
C GLY A 43 -5.83 7.10 9.08
N GLY A 44 -5.38 6.52 7.95
CA GLY A 44 -6.16 6.57 6.72
C GLY A 44 -5.73 5.58 5.66
N TYR A 45 -6.67 5.32 4.75
CA TYR A 45 -6.54 4.37 3.66
C TYR A 45 -7.23 4.90 2.40
N LEU A 46 -6.77 4.47 1.24
CA LEU A 46 -7.51 4.63 -0.01
C LEU A 46 -8.24 3.33 -0.32
N VAL A 47 -9.55 3.41 -0.43
CA VAL A 47 -10.37 2.36 -1.02
C VAL A 47 -10.66 2.71 -2.48
N VAL A 48 -10.76 1.70 -3.31
CA VAL A 48 -10.95 1.86 -4.75
C VAL A 48 -12.12 1.00 -5.22
N ASP A 49 -12.69 1.37 -6.35
CA ASP A 49 -13.71 0.61 -7.07
C ASP A 49 -13.25 0.47 -8.52
N SER A 50 -12.54 -0.61 -8.81
CA SER A 50 -11.98 -0.86 -10.14
C SER A 50 -13.05 -1.04 -11.21
N MET A 51 -14.25 -1.50 -10.83
CA MET A 51 -15.38 -1.66 -11.76
C MET A 51 -15.96 -0.33 -12.25
N ARG A 52 -15.71 0.76 -11.53
CA ARG A 52 -16.09 2.12 -11.93
C ARG A 52 -14.99 2.83 -12.71
N CYS A 53 -13.78 2.31 -12.67
CA CYS A 53 -12.63 2.96 -13.29
C CYS A 53 -12.72 2.94 -14.82
N CYS A 54 -12.75 4.11 -15.44
CA CYS A 54 -12.76 4.25 -16.91
C CYS A 54 -11.35 4.33 -17.51
N GLY A 55 -10.29 4.13 -16.73
CA GLY A 55 -8.90 4.14 -17.23
C GLY A 55 -8.36 5.50 -17.66
N CYS A 56 -9.02 6.61 -17.32
CA CYS A 56 -8.67 7.96 -17.81
C CYS A 56 -7.31 8.50 -17.30
N GLN A 57 -6.69 7.88 -16.30
CA GLN A 57 -5.38 8.23 -15.70
C GLN A 57 -5.31 9.64 -15.08
N ASN A 58 -6.41 10.36 -14.93
CA ASN A 58 -6.41 11.69 -14.30
C ASN A 58 -5.84 11.66 -12.88
N CYS A 59 -6.12 10.61 -12.10
CA CYS A 59 -5.57 10.41 -10.76
C CYS A 59 -4.04 10.29 -10.78
N MET A 60 -3.45 9.65 -11.80
CA MET A 60 -2.01 9.53 -11.96
C MET A 60 -1.38 10.90 -12.28
N MET A 61 -1.97 11.65 -13.19
CA MET A 61 -1.49 12.98 -13.56
C MET A 61 -1.61 13.96 -12.38
N ALA A 62 -2.74 13.95 -11.66
CA ALA A 62 -2.93 14.79 -10.47
C ALA A 62 -1.92 14.44 -9.36
N CYS A 63 -1.70 13.14 -9.11
CA CYS A 63 -0.71 12.69 -8.13
C CYS A 63 0.70 13.19 -8.48
N ALA A 64 1.13 13.07 -9.73
CA ALA A 64 2.44 13.56 -10.16
C ALA A 64 2.52 15.10 -10.09
N MET A 65 1.45 15.80 -10.46
CA MET A 65 1.38 17.27 -10.40
C MET A 65 1.52 17.78 -8.96
N THR A 66 0.79 17.20 -8.01
CA THR A 66 0.78 17.66 -6.62
C THR A 66 2.10 17.39 -5.90
N HIS A 67 2.79 16.29 -6.24
CA HIS A 67 4.06 15.92 -5.61
C HIS A 67 5.30 16.50 -6.30
N TYR A 68 5.25 16.68 -7.63
CA TYR A 68 6.45 17.01 -8.44
C TYR A 68 6.24 18.21 -9.35
N GLY A 69 5.06 18.81 -9.41
CA GLY A 69 4.76 19.95 -10.28
C GLY A 69 4.70 19.62 -11.77
N VAL A 70 4.67 18.33 -12.14
CA VAL A 70 4.66 17.87 -13.54
C VAL A 70 3.59 16.81 -13.78
N THR A 71 2.99 16.82 -14.97
CA THR A 71 1.98 15.83 -15.38
C THR A 71 2.65 14.60 -16.01
N ASN A 72 3.34 13.79 -15.20
CA ASN A 72 4.01 12.57 -15.67
C ASN A 72 3.45 11.35 -14.92
N PRO A 73 2.64 10.49 -15.58
CA PRO A 73 2.10 9.29 -14.94
C PRO A 73 3.16 8.34 -14.35
N GLY A 74 4.37 8.33 -14.92
CA GLY A 74 5.50 7.53 -14.40
C GLY A 74 6.01 7.96 -13.02
N LEU A 75 5.68 9.18 -12.57
CA LEU A 75 5.99 9.69 -11.23
C LEU A 75 4.80 9.54 -10.26
N SER A 76 3.69 9.03 -10.74
CA SER A 76 2.50 8.83 -9.90
C SER A 76 2.74 7.76 -8.85
N ARG A 77 2.24 7.99 -7.64
CA ARG A 77 2.27 7.04 -6.52
C ARG A 77 1.01 6.15 -6.46
N ILE A 78 0.04 6.37 -7.36
CA ILE A 78 -1.09 5.51 -7.68
C ILE A 78 -0.96 5.09 -9.13
N GLN A 79 -1.32 3.84 -9.46
CA GLN A 79 -1.18 3.33 -10.82
C GLN A 79 -2.50 2.74 -11.31
N ILE A 80 -2.85 3.08 -12.53
CA ILE A 80 -3.95 2.47 -13.27
C ILE A 80 -3.34 1.54 -14.31
N VAL A 81 -3.73 0.28 -14.27
CA VAL A 81 -3.25 -0.74 -15.20
C VAL A 81 -4.43 -1.33 -15.94
N GLY A 82 -4.35 -1.32 -17.27
CA GLY A 82 -5.33 -1.94 -18.14
C GLY A 82 -4.91 -3.36 -18.54
N ASP A 83 -5.85 -4.28 -18.54
CA ASP A 83 -5.69 -5.62 -19.11
C ASP A 83 -6.35 -5.66 -20.50
N SER A 84 -5.54 -5.70 -21.54
CA SER A 84 -6.02 -5.71 -22.94
C SER A 84 -6.80 -6.98 -23.32
N PHE A 85 -6.78 -8.02 -22.49
CA PHE A 85 -7.51 -9.26 -22.72
C PHE A 85 -8.87 -9.29 -22.02
N GLN A 86 -9.12 -8.36 -21.12
CA GLN A 86 -10.39 -8.20 -20.42
C GLN A 86 -11.28 -7.16 -21.13
N ARG A 87 -12.53 -7.12 -20.72
CA ARG A 87 -13.52 -6.14 -21.20
C ARG A 87 -14.04 -5.32 -20.03
N PHE A 88 -14.38 -4.07 -20.30
CA PHE A 88 -15.07 -3.24 -19.33
C PHE A 88 -16.26 -4.00 -18.70
N PRO A 89 -16.43 -3.95 -17.38
CA PRO A 89 -15.72 -3.15 -16.38
C PRO A 89 -14.53 -3.86 -15.71
N TYR A 90 -14.05 -4.99 -16.23
CA TYR A 90 -13.00 -5.82 -15.63
C TYR A 90 -11.60 -5.55 -16.20
N ASP A 91 -11.50 -4.60 -17.11
CA ASP A 91 -10.28 -4.29 -17.87
C ASP A 91 -9.33 -3.33 -17.17
N MET A 92 -9.76 -2.67 -16.07
CA MET A 92 -8.95 -1.72 -15.32
C MET A 92 -8.72 -2.17 -13.89
N THR A 93 -7.50 -1.95 -13.40
CA THR A 93 -7.16 -2.17 -11.99
C THR A 93 -6.45 -0.94 -11.44
N ILE A 94 -6.84 -0.54 -10.23
CA ILE A 94 -6.26 0.59 -9.51
C ILE A 94 -5.30 0.05 -8.47
N TYR A 95 -4.02 0.40 -8.56
CA TYR A 95 -2.98 -0.01 -7.62
C TYR A 95 -2.53 1.17 -6.76
N GLN A 96 -2.78 1.09 -5.46
CA GLN A 96 -2.38 2.07 -4.46
C GLN A 96 -1.68 1.41 -3.27
N CYS A 97 -0.92 2.19 -2.49
CA CYS A 97 -0.34 1.68 -1.26
C CYS A 97 -1.45 1.40 -0.22
N GLN A 98 -1.44 0.21 0.34
CA GLN A 98 -2.43 -0.25 1.33
C GLN A 98 -2.15 0.25 2.76
N GLN A 99 -1.09 1.00 3.00
CA GLN A 99 -0.73 1.46 4.35
C GLN A 99 -0.74 0.32 5.39
N CYS A 100 -0.17 -0.83 5.03
CA CYS A 100 -0.25 -2.10 5.76
C CYS A 100 -0.02 -1.95 7.28
N SER A 101 -0.74 -2.73 8.09
CA SER A 101 -0.50 -2.83 9.55
C SER A 101 0.90 -3.38 9.86
N GLU A 102 1.34 -4.37 9.08
CA GLU A 102 2.69 -4.92 9.11
C GLU A 102 3.49 -4.45 7.88
N PRO A 103 4.14 -3.27 7.96
CA PRO A 103 4.77 -2.66 6.79
C PRO A 103 6.15 -3.28 6.51
N LYS A 104 6.21 -4.40 5.80
CA LYS A 104 7.46 -5.08 5.43
C LYS A 104 8.47 -4.15 4.76
N CYS A 105 8.00 -3.18 4.00
CA CYS A 105 8.87 -2.16 3.38
C CYS A 105 9.59 -1.27 4.42
N VAL A 106 8.98 -1.04 5.58
CA VAL A 106 9.60 -0.29 6.69
C VAL A 106 10.63 -1.18 7.39
N GLU A 107 10.28 -2.43 7.67
CA GLU A 107 11.14 -3.38 8.39
C GLU A 107 12.48 -3.62 7.69
N VAL A 108 12.46 -3.73 6.35
CA VAL A 108 13.67 -4.03 5.57
C VAL A 108 14.51 -2.81 5.23
N CYS A 109 14.05 -1.59 5.49
CA CYS A 109 14.78 -0.40 5.11
C CYS A 109 16.04 -0.19 5.96
N PRO A 110 17.26 -0.32 5.40
CA PRO A 110 18.49 -0.30 6.19
C PRO A 110 18.83 1.09 6.72
N THR A 111 18.37 2.15 6.04
CA THR A 111 18.63 3.54 6.43
C THR A 111 17.51 4.15 7.24
N GLY A 112 16.35 3.47 7.33
CA GLY A 112 15.15 4.04 7.92
C GLY A 112 14.47 5.11 7.06
N ALA A 113 14.85 5.23 5.77
CA ALA A 113 14.20 6.14 4.83
C ALA A 113 12.71 5.82 4.65
N CYS A 114 12.36 4.53 4.61
CA CYS A 114 10.96 4.09 4.67
C CYS A 114 10.59 3.90 6.14
N PHE A 115 9.58 4.64 6.61
CA PHE A 115 9.23 4.69 8.04
C PHE A 115 7.72 4.93 8.24
N VAL A 116 7.29 4.82 9.49
CA VAL A 116 5.95 5.20 9.94
C VAL A 116 6.04 6.61 10.51
N ASP A 117 5.31 7.53 9.90
CA ASP A 117 5.29 8.93 10.31
C ASP A 117 4.21 9.18 11.36
N SER A 118 4.64 9.25 12.61
CA SER A 118 3.74 9.48 13.74
C SER A 118 3.20 10.91 13.81
N SER A 119 3.80 11.86 13.10
CA SER A 119 3.32 13.24 13.03
C SER A 119 2.17 13.41 12.05
N HIS A 120 2.02 12.44 11.12
CA HIS A 120 0.97 12.42 10.10
C HIS A 120 0.18 11.10 10.18
N ASP A 121 -0.53 10.90 11.28
CA ASP A 121 -1.45 9.79 11.49
C ASP A 121 -0.86 8.39 11.18
N ASN A 122 0.42 8.20 11.52
CA ASN A 122 1.14 6.94 11.30
C ASN A 122 1.18 6.50 9.83
N VAL A 123 1.19 7.40 8.88
CA VAL A 123 1.31 7.08 7.46
C VAL A 123 2.68 6.46 7.16
N ARG A 124 2.69 5.40 6.35
CA ARG A 124 3.93 4.80 5.87
C ARG A 124 4.43 5.59 4.70
N THR A 125 5.56 6.26 4.86
CA THR A 125 6.14 7.15 3.86
C THR A 125 7.63 6.91 3.64
N ILE A 126 8.26 7.66 2.75
CA ILE A 126 9.69 7.59 2.45
C ILE A 126 10.25 9.02 2.46
N THR A 127 11.32 9.22 3.22
CA THR A 127 12.14 10.44 3.16
C THR A 127 13.18 10.26 2.07
N PRO A 128 13.15 11.05 0.99
CA PRO A 128 14.09 10.94 -0.14
C PRO A 128 15.55 11.04 0.28
N ASP A 129 15.89 12.01 1.13
CA ASP A 129 17.26 12.32 1.56
C ASP A 129 17.99 11.17 2.26
N LEU A 130 17.23 10.25 2.87
CA LEU A 130 17.76 9.06 3.53
C LEU A 130 17.78 7.83 2.62
N CYS A 131 17.18 7.92 1.43
CA CYS A 131 17.05 6.78 0.52
C CYS A 131 18.36 6.56 -0.25
N ILE A 132 18.95 5.37 -0.09
CA ILE A 132 20.18 4.97 -0.80
C ILE A 132 19.91 4.19 -2.09
N GLY A 133 18.66 4.05 -2.51
CA GLY A 133 18.29 3.34 -3.74
C GLY A 133 18.51 1.83 -3.74
N CYS A 134 18.53 1.18 -2.59
CA CYS A 134 18.79 -0.27 -2.50
C CYS A 134 17.63 -1.16 -2.97
N LEU A 135 16.46 -0.60 -3.24
CA LEU A 135 15.22 -1.23 -3.73
C LEU A 135 14.61 -2.32 -2.83
N GLN A 136 15.18 -2.63 -1.68
CA GLN A 136 14.70 -3.69 -0.78
C GLN A 136 13.24 -3.49 -0.35
N CYS A 137 12.79 -2.24 -0.20
CA CYS A 137 11.41 -1.92 0.15
C CYS A 137 10.43 -2.26 -0.99
N ILE A 138 10.86 -2.15 -2.25
CA ILE A 138 10.07 -2.52 -3.43
C ILE A 138 9.92 -4.03 -3.47
N ASP A 139 11.01 -4.77 -3.28
CA ASP A 139 11.02 -6.23 -3.32
C ASP A 139 10.26 -6.86 -2.13
N ALA A 140 10.32 -6.21 -0.96
CA ALA A 140 9.63 -6.68 0.25
C ALA A 140 8.13 -6.38 0.28
N CYS A 141 7.60 -5.65 -0.69
CA CYS A 141 6.17 -5.36 -0.74
C CYS A 141 5.37 -6.66 -0.96
N PRO A 142 4.41 -6.99 -0.07
CA PRO A 142 3.63 -8.22 -0.21
C PRO A 142 2.68 -8.21 -1.40
N ASN A 143 2.43 -7.04 -1.98
CA ASN A 143 1.53 -6.89 -3.12
C ASN A 143 2.26 -7.10 -4.45
N ASN A 144 1.58 -7.71 -5.40
CA ASN A 144 2.06 -7.87 -6.77
C ASN A 144 1.08 -7.20 -7.76
N PRO A 145 1.55 -6.20 -8.54
CA PRO A 145 2.86 -5.55 -8.49
C PRO A 145 3.10 -4.78 -7.18
N SER A 146 4.37 -4.50 -6.88
CA SER A 146 4.74 -3.70 -5.71
C SER A 146 4.02 -2.34 -5.69
N ARG A 147 3.60 -1.90 -4.52
CA ARG A 147 2.98 -0.57 -4.35
C ARG A 147 4.00 0.54 -4.12
N LEU A 148 5.29 0.17 -4.08
CA LEU A 148 6.39 1.10 -4.12
C LEU A 148 6.94 1.16 -5.54
N GLN A 149 7.42 2.32 -5.94
CA GLN A 149 7.93 2.58 -7.27
C GLN A 149 9.29 3.27 -7.16
N TRP A 150 10.06 3.12 -8.22
CA TRP A 150 11.33 3.83 -8.35
C TRP A 150 11.15 5.14 -9.10
N ASN A 151 11.55 6.24 -8.48
CA ASN A 151 11.59 7.54 -9.13
C ASN A 151 12.94 7.71 -9.85
N TYR A 152 12.93 7.58 -11.15
CA TYR A 152 14.14 7.69 -11.98
C TYR A 152 14.68 9.11 -12.07
N MET A 153 13.87 10.13 -11.83
CA MET A 153 14.28 11.52 -11.89
C MET A 153 15.04 11.92 -10.63
N GLU A 154 14.54 11.52 -9.47
CA GLU A 154 15.09 11.90 -8.17
C GLU A 154 15.89 10.77 -7.49
N GLN A 155 15.99 9.60 -8.13
CA GLN A 155 16.81 8.47 -7.70
C GLN A 155 16.49 7.94 -6.29
N HIS A 156 15.21 7.88 -5.96
CA HIS A 156 14.72 7.29 -4.70
C HIS A 156 13.47 6.45 -4.91
N SER A 157 13.16 5.57 -3.95
CA SER A 157 11.88 4.85 -3.92
C SER A 157 10.77 5.78 -3.46
N GLN A 158 9.58 5.61 -4.03
CA GLN A 158 8.39 6.39 -3.68
C GLN A 158 7.18 5.49 -3.47
N LYS A 159 6.20 5.98 -2.72
CA LYS A 159 4.90 5.32 -2.48
C LYS A 159 3.86 6.36 -2.11
N CYS A 160 2.59 5.99 -2.15
CA CYS A 160 1.51 6.85 -1.68
C CYS A 160 1.71 7.19 -0.20
N ASP A 161 1.71 8.48 0.10
CA ASP A 161 1.80 9.08 1.43
C ASP A 161 0.47 9.72 1.85
N LEU A 162 -0.63 9.39 1.19
CA LEU A 162 -1.96 9.96 1.42
C LEU A 162 -1.99 11.50 1.26
N CYS A 163 -1.15 12.03 0.38
CA CYS A 163 -1.00 13.46 0.10
C CYS A 163 -0.56 14.32 1.30
N TYR A 164 0.12 13.75 2.30
CA TYR A 164 0.67 14.54 3.41
C TYR A 164 1.87 15.42 2.98
N ASN A 165 2.56 15.08 1.90
CA ASN A 165 3.63 15.87 1.34
C ASN A 165 3.35 16.23 -0.12
N THR A 166 2.63 17.32 -0.34
CA THR A 166 2.19 17.81 -1.66
C THR A 166 2.63 19.26 -1.87
N PRO A 167 3.93 19.51 -2.15
CA PRO A 167 4.49 20.86 -2.21
C PRO A 167 3.91 21.74 -3.31
N TYR A 168 3.26 21.15 -4.32
CA TYR A 168 2.63 21.86 -5.43
C TYR A 168 1.11 21.95 -5.32
N TRP A 169 0.55 21.63 -4.16
CA TRP A 169 -0.88 21.72 -3.90
C TRP A 169 -1.11 22.41 -2.56
N ASP A 170 -1.69 21.75 -1.55
CA ASP A 170 -2.03 22.36 -0.27
C ASP A 170 -1.15 21.86 0.90
N HIS A 171 0.03 21.36 0.60
CA HIS A 171 1.04 20.85 1.54
C HIS A 171 0.58 19.71 2.47
N GLU A 172 -0.70 19.68 2.88
CA GLU A 172 -1.23 18.67 3.80
C GLU A 172 -2.59 18.16 3.30
N THR A 173 -2.65 16.93 2.83
CA THR A 173 -3.88 16.18 2.52
C THR A 173 -4.83 16.77 1.47
N GLY A 174 -4.59 17.98 1.03
CA GLY A 174 -5.42 18.71 0.09
C GLY A 174 -6.57 19.51 0.72
N PRO A 175 -7.24 20.37 -0.07
CA PRO A 175 -8.37 21.16 0.37
C PRO A 175 -9.46 20.27 0.97
N ASP A 176 -9.99 20.67 2.12
CA ASP A 176 -11.03 19.93 2.84
C ASP A 176 -10.66 18.47 3.20
N GLY A 177 -9.36 18.14 3.22
CA GLY A 177 -8.88 16.77 3.48
C GLY A 177 -9.11 15.77 2.35
N ILE A 178 -9.48 16.23 1.15
CA ILE A 178 -9.74 15.38 -0.03
C ILE A 178 -8.42 15.15 -0.77
N ARG A 179 -8.07 13.90 -1.00
CA ARG A 179 -6.83 13.51 -1.70
C ARG A 179 -6.89 13.88 -3.18
N ALA A 180 -5.74 14.23 -3.79
CA ALA A 180 -5.70 14.67 -5.19
C ALA A 180 -6.32 13.65 -6.16
N CYS A 181 -6.03 12.36 -5.98
CA CYS A 181 -6.59 11.29 -6.80
C CYS A 181 -8.10 11.11 -6.61
N GLU A 182 -8.61 11.33 -5.41
CA GLU A 182 -10.04 11.30 -5.10
C GLU A 182 -10.75 12.49 -5.72
N SER A 183 -10.22 13.70 -5.51
CA SER A 183 -10.80 14.96 -6.01
C SER A 183 -10.96 14.99 -7.52
N ILE A 184 -9.98 14.46 -8.26
CA ILE A 184 -9.97 14.54 -9.73
C ILE A 184 -10.74 13.40 -10.41
N CYS A 185 -11.10 12.33 -9.68
CA CYS A 185 -11.70 11.14 -10.29
C CYS A 185 -13.13 11.42 -10.78
N PRO A 186 -13.41 11.40 -12.10
CA PRO A 186 -14.73 11.70 -12.64
C PRO A 186 -15.76 10.64 -12.25
N GLU A 187 -15.33 9.37 -12.14
CA GLU A 187 -16.18 8.24 -11.80
C GLU A 187 -16.28 8.00 -10.27
N ARG A 188 -15.57 8.82 -9.45
CA ARG A 188 -15.51 8.63 -8.00
C ARG A 188 -15.13 7.20 -7.61
N ALA A 189 -14.21 6.62 -8.36
CA ALA A 189 -13.70 5.27 -8.16
C ALA A 189 -12.61 5.18 -7.09
N ILE A 190 -12.29 6.27 -6.41
CA ILE A 190 -11.27 6.36 -5.37
C ILE A 190 -11.86 7.16 -4.21
N LYS A 191 -11.70 6.66 -2.98
CA LYS A 191 -12.18 7.32 -1.77
C LYS A 191 -11.19 7.16 -0.63
N PHE A 192 -10.98 8.23 0.13
CA PHE A 192 -10.24 8.18 1.39
C PHE A 192 -11.16 7.74 2.53
N VAL A 193 -10.68 6.85 3.39
CA VAL A 193 -11.37 6.39 4.59
C VAL A 193 -10.41 6.33 5.77
N THR A 194 -10.91 6.54 6.97
CA THR A 194 -10.14 6.48 8.23
C THR A 194 -10.23 5.12 8.91
N GLU A 195 -11.23 4.32 8.56
CA GLU A 195 -11.36 2.97 9.07
C GLU A 195 -10.50 2.00 8.25
N LEU A 196 -9.90 1.02 8.92
CA LEU A 196 -9.13 -0.03 8.24
C LEU A 196 -10.08 -0.83 7.34
N PRO A 197 -9.88 -0.83 6.01
CA PRO A 197 -10.70 -1.65 5.13
C PRO A 197 -10.49 -3.13 5.43
N LYS A 198 -11.53 -3.94 5.23
CA LYS A 198 -11.40 -5.39 5.35
C LYS A 198 -10.40 -5.88 4.30
N ASP A 199 -9.35 -6.55 4.77
CA ASP A 199 -8.42 -7.22 3.86
C ASP A 199 -9.07 -8.54 3.43
N THR A 200 -9.44 -8.63 2.17
CA THR A 200 -9.99 -9.83 1.55
C THR A 200 -8.93 -10.54 0.69
N GLY A 201 -7.66 -10.41 1.06
CA GLY A 201 -6.54 -11.01 0.35
C GLY A 201 -6.06 -10.14 -0.83
N ASN A 202 -6.17 -10.58 -2.07
CA ASN A 202 -5.65 -9.86 -3.24
C ASN A 202 -6.50 -8.66 -3.70
N THR A 203 -7.53 -8.25 -2.94
CA THR A 203 -8.51 -7.26 -3.39
C THR A 203 -8.04 -5.82 -3.29
N GLN A 204 -6.90 -5.55 -2.67
CA GLN A 204 -6.26 -4.22 -2.66
C GLN A 204 -7.15 -3.10 -2.12
N TYR A 205 -8.05 -3.41 -1.19
CA TYR A 205 -9.12 -2.52 -0.76
C TYR A 205 -10.04 -2.10 -1.93
N ASP A 206 -10.20 -3.01 -2.90
CA ASP A 206 -11.14 -2.84 -4.00
C ASP A 206 -12.54 -3.25 -3.53
N ILE A 207 -13.44 -2.29 -3.50
CA ILE A 207 -14.79 -2.44 -2.94
C ILE A 207 -15.83 -1.91 -3.93
N ASP A 208 -17.02 -2.48 -3.90
CA ASP A 208 -18.17 -1.81 -4.50
C ASP A 208 -18.57 -0.60 -3.65
N MET A 209 -18.41 0.59 -4.16
CA MET A 209 -18.72 1.84 -3.45
C MET A 209 -20.23 2.10 -3.31
N HIS A 210 -21.10 1.33 -3.97
CA HIS A 210 -22.54 1.41 -3.78
C HIS A 210 -23.00 0.60 -2.57
N THR A 211 -22.46 -0.61 -2.41
CA THR A 211 -22.86 -1.53 -1.33
C THR A 211 -21.89 -1.55 -0.17
N GLY A 212 -20.63 -1.08 -0.37
CA GLY A 212 -19.55 -1.17 0.60
C GLY A 212 -19.00 -2.58 0.79
N THR A 213 -19.39 -3.54 -0.07
CA THR A 213 -18.87 -4.90 -0.07
C THR A 213 -17.69 -5.03 -1.01
N THR A 214 -16.81 -5.96 -0.76
CA THR A 214 -15.69 -6.24 -1.67
C THR A 214 -16.20 -7.07 -2.86
N TRP A 215 -15.64 -6.83 -4.06
CA TRP A 215 -16.01 -7.56 -5.27
C TRP A 215 -15.90 -9.07 -5.14
N PRO A 216 -14.87 -9.65 -4.48
CA PRO A 216 -14.82 -11.10 -4.24
C PRO A 216 -15.95 -11.63 -3.35
N GLU A 217 -16.38 -10.86 -2.33
CA GLU A 217 -17.54 -11.26 -1.52
C GLU A 217 -18.81 -11.35 -2.36
N MET A 218 -19.00 -10.45 -3.33
CA MET A 218 -20.13 -10.48 -4.26
C MET A 218 -20.04 -11.65 -5.25
N MET A 219 -18.85 -11.98 -5.74
CA MET A 219 -18.64 -13.09 -6.66
C MET A 219 -18.90 -14.45 -6.03
N ILE A 220 -18.62 -14.63 -4.73
CA ILE A 220 -18.92 -15.86 -3.99
C ILE A 220 -20.43 -16.16 -3.99
N PHE A 221 -21.26 -15.11 -3.95
CA PHE A 221 -22.71 -15.29 -4.07
C PHE A 221 -23.19 -15.63 -5.48
N ALA A 222 -22.42 -15.25 -6.50
CA ALA A 222 -22.73 -15.54 -7.90
C ALA A 222 -22.38 -16.99 -8.31
N GLU A 223 -21.36 -17.58 -7.71
CA GLU A 223 -20.99 -19.00 -7.96
C GLU A 223 -22.00 -20.00 -7.38
N GLY A 224 -22.85 -19.59 -6.43
CA GLY A 224 -23.95 -20.40 -5.90
C GLY A 224 -25.19 -20.42 -6.79
N SER A 225 -25.30 -19.52 -7.77
CA SER A 225 -26.35 -19.51 -8.78
C SER A 225 -25.83 -20.12 -10.07
N THR A 226 -25.97 -21.43 -10.24
CA THR A 226 -25.78 -22.13 -11.52
C THR A 226 -26.84 -21.70 -12.52
N GLY A 227 -26.80 -20.44 -12.93
CA GLY A 227 -27.59 -19.89 -14.02
C GLY A 227 -26.68 -19.74 -15.24
N GLN A 228 -26.63 -20.74 -16.11
CA GLN A 228 -26.13 -20.57 -17.45
C GLN A 228 -26.83 -19.35 -18.10
N PRO A 229 -26.10 -18.46 -18.78
CA PRO A 229 -26.75 -17.45 -19.58
C PRO A 229 -27.57 -18.17 -20.66
N GLY A 230 -28.88 -18.08 -20.53
CA GLY A 230 -29.79 -18.67 -21.48
C GLY A 230 -29.56 -18.13 -22.89
N SER A 231 -29.28 -19.01 -23.79
CA SER A 231 -29.35 -18.78 -25.21
C SER A 231 -30.83 -18.53 -25.60
N GLU A 232 -31.32 -17.32 -25.41
CA GLU A 232 -32.58 -16.93 -26.03
C GLU A 232 -32.31 -16.53 -27.50
N GLY A 233 -32.50 -17.53 -28.36
CA GLY A 233 -32.59 -17.31 -29.78
C GLY A 233 -33.83 -16.49 -30.11
N SER A 234 -33.65 -15.24 -30.52
CA SER A 234 -34.71 -14.46 -31.15
C SER A 234 -34.97 -14.97 -32.56
N SER A 235 -36.05 -15.73 -32.71
CA SER A 235 -36.67 -15.94 -34.02
C SER A 235 -37.41 -14.65 -34.44
N VAL A 236 -36.84 -13.91 -35.36
CA VAL A 236 -37.58 -12.88 -36.07
C VAL A 236 -38.39 -13.55 -37.19
N LYS A 237 -39.70 -13.38 -37.11
CA LYS A 237 -40.58 -13.50 -38.26
C LYS A 237 -40.88 -12.11 -38.81
#